data_3f33e6dcfbd8a6c845b21ee968f8e26b
#
_entry.id   3f33e6dcfbd8a6c845b21ee968f8e26b
#
_cell.length_a   1.000
_cell.length_b   1.000
_cell.length_c   1.000
_cell.angle_alpha   90.00
_cell.angle_beta   90.00
_cell.angle_gamma   90.00
#
_symmetry.space_group_name_H-M   'P 1'
#
loop_
_entity.id
_entity.type
_entity.pdbx_description
1 polymer ?
#
loop_
_entity_poly.entity_id
_entity_poly.type
_entity_poly.pdbx_seq_one_letter_code
_entity_poly.pdbx_strand_id
1 'polypeptide(L)'
;MATVSPTTIGVVGAGTMGRGIVQLFVQAGHTVYCHDAQPGAAAKAIDYVDGMFARAVEKGRLAAADHEGARHRLKACNTLADLAGCELVIEAIVEDLAVKRALFRELEGLLGEQAILASNTSSLTVAEIASACQRPERVAGLHFFNPVPLMKVAEVIAAVRTAPAVVRRLSELTEGAGHRAVVTADQPGFLINHAGRGLYTEGLRLVEERVAAPADVDDVLREALGFRMGPFELLDLTGLDVSSRVMASIYEQFQQEPRFRPSSLVPPRVAAGLFGRKSGEGWYRYVDGQPQRPPARPLPPLPEALAVWVDPAASGADGLRLGLDATRCAAVDPLPPLALRRTLMLTAVTSPAARDAAHALLAQDGTAVTLINDSPGFIAQRVMATIVNIAANIAQRGIASVADLEDAVRLGLGYPQGPLSWGDRLGAARLLEVLRAQLAATGDPRYRPSAWLQRRVALGLPLTTPEAER
;
A
#
# COMPACT_ATOMS: atom_id res chain seq x y z
N MET A 1 24.27 -11.97 -9.56
CA MET A 1 23.19 -11.40 -10.41
C MET A 1 23.50 -11.79 -11.84
N ALA A 2 22.58 -12.41 -12.54
CA ALA A 2 22.73 -12.67 -13.96
C ALA A 2 22.72 -11.31 -14.68
N THR A 3 23.76 -11.00 -15.45
CA THR A 3 23.84 -9.79 -16.26
C THR A 3 22.84 -9.93 -17.40
N VAL A 4 21.74 -9.20 -17.34
CA VAL A 4 20.80 -9.10 -18.46
C VAL A 4 21.52 -8.35 -19.60
N SER A 5 21.44 -8.88 -20.82
CA SER A 5 22.04 -8.22 -21.99
C SER A 5 21.49 -6.81 -22.16
N PRO A 6 22.33 -5.83 -22.55
CA PRO A 6 21.88 -4.48 -22.83
C PRO A 6 20.70 -4.49 -23.80
N THR A 7 19.65 -3.77 -23.47
CA THR A 7 18.40 -3.68 -24.22
C THR A 7 18.15 -2.22 -24.60
N THR A 8 17.52 -1.97 -25.73
CA THR A 8 17.09 -0.64 -26.15
C THR A 8 15.66 -0.40 -25.65
N ILE A 9 15.48 0.59 -24.78
CA ILE A 9 14.22 0.87 -24.09
C ILE A 9 13.74 2.27 -24.47
N GLY A 10 12.49 2.37 -24.88
CA GLY A 10 11.77 3.65 -25.05
C GLY A 10 10.98 3.99 -23.81
N VAL A 11 10.95 5.26 -23.42
CA VAL A 11 10.07 5.80 -22.37
C VAL A 11 9.27 6.95 -22.96
N VAL A 12 7.96 6.82 -22.96
CA VAL A 12 7.03 7.86 -23.43
C VAL A 12 6.37 8.53 -22.24
N GLY A 13 6.60 9.84 -22.12
CA GLY A 13 6.24 10.65 -20.95
C GLY A 13 7.47 11.01 -20.12
N ALA A 14 7.84 12.30 -20.11
CA ALA A 14 9.03 12.84 -19.45
C ALA A 14 8.76 13.41 -18.04
N GLY A 15 7.59 13.11 -17.48
CA GLY A 15 7.17 13.54 -16.15
C GLY A 15 7.96 12.87 -15.02
N THR A 16 7.48 13.02 -13.78
CA THR A 16 8.17 12.48 -12.58
C THR A 16 8.42 10.97 -12.68
N MET A 17 7.43 10.20 -13.16
CA MET A 17 7.58 8.75 -13.32
C MET A 17 8.53 8.40 -14.45
N GLY A 18 8.32 9.00 -15.66
CA GLY A 18 9.15 8.68 -16.82
C GLY A 18 10.62 8.98 -16.62
N ARG A 19 11.00 10.14 -16.08
CA ARG A 19 12.41 10.45 -15.79
C ARG A 19 13.02 9.50 -14.75
N GLY A 20 12.23 9.03 -13.78
CA GLY A 20 12.66 8.03 -12.80
C GLY A 20 12.90 6.66 -13.44
N ILE A 21 12.04 6.26 -14.39
CA ILE A 21 12.20 5.02 -15.19
C ILE A 21 13.43 5.12 -16.09
N VAL A 22 13.64 6.26 -16.78
CA VAL A 22 14.86 6.54 -17.56
C VAL A 22 16.09 6.38 -16.69
N GLN A 23 16.14 7.02 -15.51
CA GLN A 23 17.26 6.92 -14.58
C GLN A 23 17.55 5.47 -14.19
N LEU A 24 16.51 4.71 -13.84
CA LEU A 24 16.63 3.31 -13.42
C LEU A 24 17.30 2.45 -14.48
N PHE A 25 16.77 2.46 -15.70
CA PHE A 25 17.27 1.58 -16.74
C PHE A 25 18.63 2.01 -17.32
N VAL A 26 18.92 3.31 -17.39
CA VAL A 26 20.26 3.80 -17.75
C VAL A 26 21.30 3.38 -16.70
N GLN A 27 20.96 3.45 -15.42
CA GLN A 27 21.82 3.00 -14.33
C GLN A 27 22.08 1.49 -14.39
N ALA A 28 21.10 0.71 -14.89
CA ALA A 28 21.23 -0.72 -15.12
C ALA A 28 22.02 -1.09 -16.40
N GLY A 29 22.49 -0.11 -17.19
CA GLY A 29 23.31 -0.33 -18.36
C GLY A 29 22.53 -0.39 -19.70
N HIS A 30 21.23 -0.14 -19.69
CA HIS A 30 20.40 -0.11 -20.90
C HIS A 30 20.50 1.23 -21.62
N THR A 31 20.34 1.23 -22.96
CA THR A 31 20.17 2.46 -23.73
C THR A 31 18.71 2.88 -23.68
N VAL A 32 18.44 4.13 -23.24
CA VAL A 32 17.07 4.61 -23.04
C VAL A 32 16.79 5.84 -23.90
N TYR A 33 15.76 5.72 -24.73
CA TYR A 33 15.17 6.76 -25.54
C TYR A 33 13.97 7.35 -24.82
N CYS A 34 13.99 8.68 -24.58
CA CYS A 34 12.90 9.37 -23.91
C CYS A 34 12.18 10.28 -24.88
N HIS A 35 10.85 10.15 -24.99
CA HIS A 35 9.97 10.99 -25.78
C HIS A 35 8.88 11.61 -24.90
N ASP A 36 8.46 12.82 -25.26
CA ASP A 36 7.28 13.48 -24.68
C ASP A 36 6.60 14.33 -25.75
N ALA A 37 5.28 14.37 -25.74
CA ALA A 37 4.51 15.19 -26.69
C ALA A 37 4.75 16.69 -26.51
N GLN A 38 5.15 17.12 -25.31
CA GLN A 38 5.50 18.52 -25.05
C GLN A 38 6.93 18.80 -25.54
N PRO A 39 7.11 19.75 -26.50
CA PRO A 39 8.43 20.07 -27.03
C PRO A 39 9.45 20.41 -25.93
N GLY A 40 10.62 19.79 -26.01
CA GLY A 40 11.73 20.01 -25.07
C GLY A 40 11.58 19.32 -23.71
N ALA A 41 10.47 18.68 -23.40
CA ALA A 41 10.28 17.99 -22.12
C ALA A 41 11.19 16.77 -22.01
N ALA A 42 11.38 16.00 -23.07
CA ALA A 42 12.31 14.87 -23.10
C ALA A 42 13.76 15.32 -22.84
N ALA A 43 14.23 16.39 -23.47
CA ALA A 43 15.57 16.94 -23.23
C ALA A 43 15.75 17.37 -21.77
N LYS A 44 14.77 18.09 -21.19
CA LYS A 44 14.81 18.47 -19.77
C LYS A 44 14.84 17.27 -18.83
N ALA A 45 14.15 16.18 -19.17
CA ALA A 45 14.18 14.96 -18.37
C ALA A 45 15.56 14.29 -18.43
N ILE A 46 16.20 14.24 -19.61
CA ILE A 46 17.56 13.74 -19.80
C ILE A 46 18.56 14.59 -19.00
N ASP A 47 18.50 15.92 -19.09
CA ASP A 47 19.37 16.83 -18.33
C ASP A 47 19.19 16.65 -16.83
N TYR A 48 17.96 16.45 -16.36
CA TYR A 48 17.68 16.16 -14.96
C TYR A 48 18.34 14.85 -14.51
N VAL A 49 18.23 13.79 -15.29
CA VAL A 49 18.84 12.47 -14.99
C VAL A 49 20.36 12.54 -15.02
N ASP A 50 20.94 13.21 -16.03
CA ASP A 50 22.39 13.44 -16.09
C ASP A 50 22.88 14.19 -14.85
N GLY A 51 22.18 15.25 -14.45
CA GLY A 51 22.48 16.00 -13.22
C GLY A 51 22.33 15.17 -11.94
N MET A 52 21.48 14.13 -11.90
CA MET A 52 21.42 13.18 -10.78
C MET A 52 22.66 12.31 -10.73
N PHE A 53 23.18 11.84 -11.86
CA PHE A 53 24.42 11.07 -11.95
C PHE A 53 25.64 11.94 -11.60
N ALA A 54 25.72 13.17 -12.11
CA ALA A 54 26.77 14.13 -11.74
C ALA A 54 26.87 14.33 -10.22
N ARG A 55 25.72 14.58 -9.57
CA ARG A 55 25.65 14.70 -8.10
C ARG A 55 26.04 13.42 -7.36
N ALA A 56 25.80 12.24 -7.97
CA ALA A 56 26.25 10.98 -7.39
C ALA A 56 27.78 10.83 -7.46
N VAL A 57 28.41 11.30 -8.54
CA VAL A 57 29.86 11.36 -8.66
C VAL A 57 30.47 12.34 -7.63
N GLU A 58 29.93 13.56 -7.50
CA GLU A 58 30.36 14.54 -6.51
C GLU A 58 30.32 14.01 -5.07
N LYS A 59 29.33 13.16 -4.78
CA LYS A 59 29.15 12.50 -3.46
C LYS A 59 29.94 11.19 -3.32
N GLY A 60 30.77 10.83 -4.29
CA GLY A 60 31.57 9.59 -4.29
C GLY A 60 30.75 8.30 -4.35
N ARG A 61 29.49 8.38 -4.83
CA ARG A 61 28.57 7.22 -4.95
C ARG A 61 28.57 6.56 -6.33
N LEU A 62 29.17 7.23 -7.32
CA LEU A 62 29.31 6.76 -8.69
C LEU A 62 30.69 7.14 -9.21
N ALA A 63 31.33 6.28 -10.00
CA ALA A 63 32.58 6.63 -10.66
C ALA A 63 32.33 7.57 -11.86
N ALA A 64 33.28 8.47 -12.15
CA ALA A 64 33.15 9.40 -13.28
C ALA A 64 33.02 8.66 -14.62
N ALA A 65 33.73 7.55 -14.80
CA ALA A 65 33.62 6.72 -16.01
C ALA A 65 32.23 6.10 -16.18
N ASP A 66 31.55 5.71 -15.09
CA ASP A 66 30.18 5.16 -15.14
C ASP A 66 29.18 6.26 -15.52
N HIS A 67 29.37 7.50 -15.05
CA HIS A 67 28.56 8.65 -15.46
C HIS A 67 28.73 8.95 -16.95
N GLU A 68 29.96 8.97 -17.46
CA GLU A 68 30.20 9.18 -18.89
C GLU A 68 29.53 8.07 -19.73
N GLY A 69 29.65 6.82 -19.30
CA GLY A 69 28.94 5.70 -19.92
C GLY A 69 27.42 5.88 -19.86
N ALA A 70 26.86 6.40 -18.77
CA ALA A 70 25.42 6.68 -18.62
C ALA A 70 24.95 7.76 -19.61
N ARG A 71 25.72 8.85 -19.78
CA ARG A 71 25.42 9.94 -20.75
C ARG A 71 25.28 9.40 -22.16
N HIS A 72 26.15 8.49 -22.58
CA HIS A 72 26.06 7.87 -23.92
C HIS A 72 24.79 7.05 -24.14
N ARG A 73 24.19 6.51 -23.07
CA ARG A 73 22.96 5.71 -23.10
C ARG A 73 21.67 6.52 -22.96
N LEU A 74 21.75 7.81 -22.60
CA LEU A 74 20.63 8.74 -22.51
C LEU A 74 20.35 9.37 -23.90
N LYS A 75 19.13 9.20 -24.42
CA LYS A 75 18.71 9.72 -25.71
C LYS A 75 17.40 10.47 -25.62
N ALA A 76 17.39 11.78 -25.93
CA ALA A 76 16.16 12.54 -26.10
C ALA A 76 15.64 12.38 -27.53
N CYS A 77 14.34 12.10 -27.67
CA CYS A 77 13.66 11.89 -28.95
C CYS A 77 12.70 13.03 -29.22
N ASN A 78 12.63 13.46 -30.47
CA ASN A 78 11.71 14.51 -30.91
C ASN A 78 10.38 13.93 -31.42
N THR A 79 10.39 12.72 -31.95
CA THR A 79 9.24 12.02 -32.51
C THR A 79 9.09 10.61 -31.95
N LEU A 80 7.89 10.05 -32.03
CA LEU A 80 7.65 8.64 -31.68
C LEU A 80 8.39 7.68 -32.64
N ALA A 81 8.64 8.10 -33.90
CA ALA A 81 9.38 7.28 -34.87
C ALA A 81 10.82 7.01 -34.43
N ASP A 82 11.42 7.87 -33.61
CA ASP A 82 12.77 7.65 -33.04
C ASP A 82 12.84 6.42 -32.13
N LEU A 83 11.68 5.88 -31.70
CA LEU A 83 11.56 4.68 -30.87
C LEU A 83 11.49 3.38 -31.68
N ALA A 84 11.47 3.42 -33.01
CA ALA A 84 11.24 2.26 -33.87
C ALA A 84 12.19 1.07 -33.60
N GLY A 85 13.42 1.33 -33.14
CA GLY A 85 14.42 0.33 -32.78
C GLY A 85 14.34 -0.18 -31.33
N CYS A 86 13.35 0.25 -30.52
CA CYS A 86 13.24 -0.18 -29.14
C CYS A 86 12.63 -1.58 -29.03
N GLU A 87 13.22 -2.40 -28.16
CA GLU A 87 12.72 -3.75 -27.84
C GLU A 87 11.61 -3.72 -26.77
N LEU A 88 11.59 -2.66 -25.96
CA LEU A 88 10.60 -2.38 -24.93
C LEU A 88 10.25 -0.88 -24.97
N VAL A 89 8.96 -0.55 -24.96
CA VAL A 89 8.52 0.83 -24.75
C VAL A 89 7.63 0.89 -23.50
N ILE A 90 8.00 1.76 -22.56
CA ILE A 90 7.26 1.99 -21.32
C ILE A 90 6.55 3.32 -21.39
N GLU A 91 5.24 3.32 -21.29
CA GLU A 91 4.41 4.51 -21.28
C GLU A 91 4.17 5.01 -19.86
N ALA A 92 4.40 6.30 -19.61
CA ALA A 92 4.17 7.01 -18.35
C ALA A 92 3.58 8.41 -18.57
N ILE A 93 2.55 8.50 -19.44
CA ILE A 93 1.83 9.73 -19.76
C ILE A 93 0.64 9.98 -18.81
N VAL A 94 -0.24 10.94 -19.17
CA VAL A 94 -1.46 11.23 -18.41
C VAL A 94 -2.35 9.99 -18.25
N GLU A 95 -3.04 9.90 -17.11
CA GLU A 95 -3.89 8.75 -16.76
C GLU A 95 -5.28 8.91 -17.41
N ASP A 96 -5.30 8.78 -18.73
CA ASP A 96 -6.49 8.84 -19.59
C ASP A 96 -6.50 7.66 -20.56
N LEU A 97 -7.55 6.85 -20.50
CA LEU A 97 -7.66 5.62 -21.29
C LEU A 97 -7.66 5.90 -22.79
N ALA A 98 -8.36 6.94 -23.26
CA ALA A 98 -8.46 7.25 -24.69
C ALA A 98 -7.10 7.68 -25.25
N VAL A 99 -6.36 8.51 -24.49
CA VAL A 99 -5.02 8.96 -24.86
C VAL A 99 -4.04 7.79 -24.89
N LYS A 100 -4.05 6.92 -23.87
CA LYS A 100 -3.19 5.73 -23.83
C LYS A 100 -3.49 4.77 -24.98
N ARG A 101 -4.76 4.51 -25.28
CA ARG A 101 -5.17 3.64 -26.41
C ARG A 101 -4.72 4.20 -27.76
N ALA A 102 -4.80 5.50 -27.96
CA ALA A 102 -4.30 6.15 -29.18
C ALA A 102 -2.79 5.97 -29.32
N LEU A 103 -2.04 6.24 -28.24
CA LEU A 103 -0.59 6.06 -28.21
C LEU A 103 -0.17 4.60 -28.46
N PHE A 104 -0.80 3.65 -27.83
CA PHE A 104 -0.46 2.22 -27.98
C PHE A 104 -0.69 1.73 -29.42
N ARG A 105 -1.77 2.19 -30.08
CA ARG A 105 -2.03 1.90 -31.49
C ARG A 105 -0.95 2.48 -32.40
N GLU A 106 -0.51 3.71 -32.13
CA GLU A 106 0.54 4.37 -32.91
C GLU A 106 1.90 3.67 -32.70
N LEU A 107 2.28 3.40 -31.46
CA LEU A 107 3.51 2.68 -31.11
C LEU A 107 3.54 1.29 -31.74
N GLU A 108 2.42 0.58 -31.74
CA GLU A 108 2.34 -0.75 -32.37
C GLU A 108 2.69 -0.72 -33.86
N GLY A 109 2.30 0.35 -34.57
CA GLY A 109 2.61 0.53 -35.98
C GLY A 109 4.06 0.93 -36.27
N LEU A 110 4.76 1.49 -35.29
CA LEU A 110 6.14 1.96 -35.43
C LEU A 110 7.19 0.92 -35.00
N LEU A 111 6.86 0.09 -34.03
CA LEU A 111 7.80 -0.83 -33.37
C LEU A 111 7.88 -2.19 -34.10
N GLY A 112 9.02 -2.83 -33.95
CA GLY A 112 9.21 -4.22 -34.41
C GLY A 112 8.17 -5.18 -33.84
N GLU A 113 7.88 -6.26 -34.55
CA GLU A 113 6.84 -7.23 -34.17
C GLU A 113 7.04 -7.89 -32.81
N GLN A 114 8.28 -8.01 -32.36
CA GLN A 114 8.62 -8.63 -31.06
C GLN A 114 8.77 -7.62 -29.94
N ALA A 115 8.65 -6.33 -30.22
CA ALA A 115 8.79 -5.29 -29.21
C ALA A 115 7.63 -5.36 -28.19
N ILE A 116 7.97 -5.20 -26.91
CA ILE A 116 7.01 -5.19 -25.81
C ILE A 116 6.51 -3.77 -25.58
N LEU A 117 5.21 -3.64 -25.35
CA LEU A 117 4.56 -2.40 -24.94
C LEU A 117 4.12 -2.53 -23.48
N ALA A 118 4.60 -1.63 -22.63
CA ALA A 118 4.27 -1.65 -21.21
C ALA A 118 3.65 -0.33 -20.75
N SER A 119 2.58 -0.38 -19.96
CA SER A 119 2.00 0.82 -19.35
C SER A 119 2.37 0.92 -17.87
N ASN A 120 2.77 2.12 -17.45
CA ASN A 120 3.00 2.45 -16.04
C ASN A 120 1.72 2.98 -15.36
N THR A 121 0.53 2.64 -15.89
CA THR A 121 -0.75 3.01 -15.27
C THR A 121 -0.85 2.50 -13.84
N SER A 122 -1.54 3.25 -12.98
CA SER A 122 -1.81 2.87 -11.58
C SER A 122 -3.26 2.46 -11.33
N SER A 123 -4.17 2.76 -12.28
CA SER A 123 -5.62 2.65 -12.04
C SER A 123 -6.42 2.09 -13.20
N LEU A 124 -5.90 2.17 -14.44
CA LEU A 124 -6.57 1.64 -15.63
C LEU A 124 -6.23 0.16 -15.80
N THR A 125 -7.17 -0.63 -16.31
CA THR A 125 -6.87 -2.03 -16.63
C THR A 125 -5.96 -2.11 -17.86
N VAL A 126 -4.96 -2.94 -17.78
CA VAL A 126 -4.02 -3.16 -18.91
C VAL A 126 -4.76 -3.77 -20.11
N ALA A 127 -5.76 -4.60 -19.84
CA ALA A 127 -6.60 -5.20 -20.88
C ALA A 127 -7.36 -4.15 -21.72
N GLU A 128 -7.86 -3.07 -21.08
CA GLU A 128 -8.52 -1.97 -21.79
C GLU A 128 -7.55 -1.19 -22.68
N ILE A 129 -6.32 -0.96 -22.22
CA ILE A 129 -5.26 -0.33 -23.02
C ILE A 129 -4.89 -1.24 -24.19
N ALA A 130 -4.62 -2.51 -23.92
CA ALA A 130 -4.22 -3.52 -24.89
C ALA A 130 -5.27 -3.78 -25.98
N SER A 131 -6.56 -3.54 -25.68
CA SER A 131 -7.65 -3.71 -26.66
C SER A 131 -7.56 -2.78 -27.86
N ALA A 132 -6.72 -1.76 -27.81
CA ALA A 132 -6.45 -0.87 -28.94
C ALA A 132 -5.42 -1.45 -29.94
N CYS A 133 -4.68 -2.49 -29.54
CA CYS A 133 -3.63 -3.14 -30.31
C CYS A 133 -4.17 -4.34 -31.08
N GLN A 134 -3.55 -4.64 -32.23
CA GLN A 134 -3.82 -5.83 -33.00
C GLN A 134 -3.14 -7.07 -32.40
N ARG A 135 -2.03 -6.87 -31.68
CA ARG A 135 -1.24 -7.92 -31.03
C ARG A 135 -1.17 -7.69 -29.51
N PRO A 136 -2.30 -7.80 -28.80
CA PRO A 136 -2.41 -7.53 -27.38
C PRO A 136 -1.57 -8.47 -26.51
N GLU A 137 -1.10 -9.60 -27.06
CA GLU A 137 -0.24 -10.56 -26.35
C GLU A 137 1.14 -10.01 -25.99
N ARG A 138 1.58 -8.92 -26.65
CA ARG A 138 2.85 -8.23 -26.34
C ARG A 138 2.67 -7.00 -25.43
N VAL A 139 1.44 -6.76 -24.94
CA VAL A 139 1.13 -5.67 -24.04
C VAL A 139 1.03 -6.16 -22.60
N ALA A 140 1.67 -5.43 -21.68
CA ALA A 140 1.63 -5.70 -20.25
C ALA A 140 1.58 -4.40 -19.44
N GLY A 141 1.34 -4.48 -18.15
CA GLY A 141 1.64 -3.39 -17.22
C GLY A 141 3.03 -3.52 -16.65
N LEU A 142 3.70 -2.39 -16.44
CA LEU A 142 4.95 -2.31 -15.68
C LEU A 142 4.89 -1.07 -14.78
N HIS A 143 4.34 -1.28 -13.59
CA HIS A 143 3.97 -0.21 -12.67
C HIS A 143 5.07 0.00 -11.62
N PHE A 144 5.70 1.17 -11.70
CA PHE A 144 6.70 1.65 -10.74
C PHE A 144 6.08 2.59 -9.71
N PHE A 145 6.78 2.77 -8.58
CA PHE A 145 6.36 3.64 -7.48
C PHE A 145 7.30 4.83 -7.32
N ASN A 146 6.74 5.99 -6.98
CA ASN A 146 7.51 7.22 -6.81
C ASN A 146 8.15 7.27 -5.39
N PRO A 147 9.45 7.58 -5.28
CA PRO A 147 10.46 7.81 -6.34
C PRO A 147 11.01 6.50 -6.92
N VAL A 148 10.95 6.35 -8.25
CA VAL A 148 11.32 5.09 -8.94
C VAL A 148 12.69 4.54 -8.52
N PRO A 149 13.78 5.30 -8.43
CA PRO A 149 15.08 4.73 -8.07
C PRO A 149 15.16 4.23 -6.62
N LEU A 150 14.26 4.67 -5.74
CA LEU A 150 14.28 4.37 -4.31
C LEU A 150 13.30 3.26 -3.90
N MET A 151 12.17 3.18 -4.57
CA MET A 151 11.14 2.17 -4.34
C MET A 151 11.52 0.87 -5.05
N LYS A 152 12.18 -0.04 -4.33
CA LYS A 152 12.83 -1.25 -4.88
C LYS A 152 11.88 -2.36 -5.29
N VAL A 153 10.69 -2.00 -5.78
CA VAL A 153 9.66 -2.93 -6.26
C VAL A 153 8.98 -2.35 -7.49
N ALA A 154 8.60 -3.20 -8.43
CA ALA A 154 7.71 -2.89 -9.53
C ALA A 154 6.73 -4.04 -9.77
N GLU A 155 5.52 -3.72 -10.16
CA GLU A 155 4.48 -4.69 -10.53
C GLU A 155 4.57 -4.99 -12.02
N VAL A 156 4.69 -6.28 -12.36
CA VAL A 156 4.55 -6.79 -13.73
C VAL A 156 3.11 -7.33 -13.85
N ILE A 157 2.28 -6.59 -14.57
CA ILE A 157 0.84 -6.89 -14.65
C ILE A 157 0.54 -7.68 -15.92
N ALA A 158 0.08 -8.91 -15.72
CA ALA A 158 -0.36 -9.79 -16.81
C ALA A 158 -1.85 -9.54 -17.11
N ALA A 159 -2.15 -8.89 -18.23
CA ALA A 159 -3.50 -8.83 -18.75
C ALA A 159 -3.94 -10.20 -19.29
N VAL A 160 -5.25 -10.36 -19.53
CA VAL A 160 -5.85 -11.65 -19.97
C VAL A 160 -5.19 -12.22 -21.23
N ARG A 161 -4.63 -11.37 -22.10
CA ARG A 161 -3.99 -11.77 -23.36
C ARG A 161 -2.48 -11.70 -23.33
N THR A 162 -1.86 -11.14 -22.29
CA THR A 162 -0.41 -11.00 -22.19
C THR A 162 0.28 -12.35 -22.27
N ALA A 163 1.23 -12.49 -23.19
CA ALA A 163 2.00 -13.74 -23.33
C ALA A 163 2.92 -13.98 -22.12
N PRO A 164 3.04 -15.22 -21.62
CA PRO A 164 3.95 -15.52 -20.50
C PRO A 164 5.40 -15.12 -20.74
N ALA A 165 5.88 -15.15 -22.00
CA ALA A 165 7.21 -14.70 -22.35
C ALA A 165 7.44 -13.20 -22.11
N VAL A 166 6.41 -12.38 -22.32
CA VAL A 166 6.43 -10.93 -22.03
C VAL A 166 6.58 -10.70 -20.53
N VAL A 167 5.79 -11.40 -19.72
CA VAL A 167 5.87 -11.31 -18.25
C VAL A 167 7.28 -11.69 -17.76
N ARG A 168 7.83 -12.81 -18.24
CA ARG A 168 9.20 -13.23 -17.88
C ARG A 168 10.23 -12.17 -18.26
N ARG A 169 10.16 -11.65 -19.50
CA ARG A 169 11.12 -10.64 -19.98
C ARG A 169 11.08 -9.35 -19.18
N LEU A 170 9.87 -8.85 -18.84
CA LEU A 170 9.72 -7.67 -17.99
C LEU A 170 10.24 -7.91 -16.58
N SER A 171 10.01 -9.09 -16.01
CA SER A 171 10.54 -9.47 -14.70
C SER A 171 12.07 -9.49 -14.70
N GLU A 172 12.69 -10.14 -15.69
CA GLU A 172 14.15 -10.19 -15.85
C GLU A 172 14.78 -8.79 -15.98
N LEU A 173 14.19 -7.92 -16.80
CA LEU A 173 14.67 -6.54 -16.98
C LEU A 173 14.55 -5.73 -15.68
N THR A 174 13.44 -5.88 -14.98
CA THR A 174 13.17 -5.20 -13.71
C THR A 174 14.13 -5.65 -12.61
N GLU A 175 14.35 -6.95 -12.49
CA GLU A 175 15.28 -7.53 -11.50
C GLU A 175 16.74 -7.21 -11.86
N GLY A 176 17.09 -7.22 -13.15
CA GLY A 176 18.40 -6.76 -13.64
C GLY A 176 18.66 -5.29 -13.32
N ALA A 177 17.62 -4.46 -13.24
CA ALA A 177 17.69 -3.07 -12.82
C ALA A 177 17.72 -2.88 -11.29
N GLY A 178 17.75 -3.96 -10.50
CA GLY A 178 17.86 -3.93 -9.04
C GLY A 178 16.54 -3.65 -8.33
N HIS A 179 15.42 -3.93 -8.98
CA HIS A 179 14.10 -3.88 -8.37
C HIS A 179 13.50 -5.28 -8.28
N ARG A 180 12.74 -5.55 -7.23
CA ARG A 180 11.95 -6.78 -7.13
C ARG A 180 10.76 -6.68 -8.07
N ALA A 181 10.69 -7.57 -9.06
CA ALA A 181 9.54 -7.71 -9.93
C ALA A 181 8.51 -8.61 -9.24
N VAL A 182 7.33 -8.06 -8.93
CA VAL A 182 6.20 -8.84 -8.42
C VAL A 182 5.18 -9.04 -9.53
N VAL A 183 4.85 -10.29 -9.81
CA VAL A 183 3.90 -10.62 -10.88
C VAL A 183 2.48 -10.62 -10.32
N THR A 184 1.59 -9.94 -11.02
CA THR A 184 0.18 -9.84 -10.61
C THR A 184 -0.77 -9.92 -11.81
N ALA A 185 -1.98 -10.38 -11.58
CA ALA A 185 -3.06 -10.30 -12.55
C ALA A 185 -3.55 -8.85 -12.70
N ASP A 186 -4.12 -8.55 -13.86
CA ASP A 186 -4.75 -7.26 -14.18
C ASP A 186 -6.09 -7.13 -13.42
N GLN A 187 -5.99 -6.76 -12.15
CA GLN A 187 -7.11 -6.59 -11.23
C GLN A 187 -7.09 -5.17 -10.64
N PRO A 188 -8.23 -4.64 -10.17
CA PRO A 188 -8.30 -3.28 -9.64
C PRO A 188 -7.29 -3.00 -8.54
N GLY A 189 -6.45 -1.98 -8.74
CA GLY A 189 -5.36 -1.63 -7.83
C GLY A 189 -4.19 -2.62 -7.86
N PHE A 190 -4.15 -3.52 -8.85
CA PHE A 190 -3.13 -4.55 -9.06
C PHE A 190 -2.86 -5.36 -7.78
N LEU A 191 -1.66 -5.32 -7.25
CA LEU A 191 -1.31 -6.02 -6.02
C LEU A 191 -1.13 -5.06 -4.83
N ILE A 192 -0.27 -4.05 -4.98
CA ILE A 192 0.15 -3.17 -3.88
C ILE A 192 -1.00 -2.26 -3.43
N ASN A 193 -1.67 -1.58 -4.37
CA ASN A 193 -2.80 -0.73 -4.03
C ASN A 193 -4.00 -1.54 -3.51
N HIS A 194 -4.21 -2.75 -4.02
CA HIS A 194 -5.25 -3.66 -3.53
C HIS A 194 -4.97 -4.13 -2.09
N ALA A 195 -3.78 -4.68 -1.84
CA ALA A 195 -3.39 -5.17 -0.51
C ALA A 195 -3.38 -4.05 0.55
N GLY A 196 -3.00 -2.82 0.16
CA GLY A 196 -2.97 -1.66 1.03
C GLY A 196 -4.33 -1.16 1.49
N ARG A 197 -5.43 -1.61 0.88
CA ARG A 197 -6.78 -1.08 1.22
C ARG A 197 -7.16 -1.33 2.68
N GLY A 198 -6.76 -2.45 3.25
CA GLY A 198 -7.12 -2.81 4.62
C GLY A 198 -6.74 -1.76 5.67
N LEU A 199 -5.56 -1.15 5.53
CA LEU A 199 -5.09 -0.10 6.42
C LEU A 199 -5.98 1.15 6.37
N TYR A 200 -6.30 1.60 5.15
CA TYR A 200 -7.10 2.82 4.96
C TYR A 200 -8.56 2.63 5.32
N THR A 201 -9.19 1.55 4.81
CA THR A 201 -10.62 1.35 4.99
C THR A 201 -10.99 1.11 6.46
N GLU A 202 -10.18 0.30 7.17
CA GLU A 202 -10.45 0.02 8.58
C GLU A 202 -10.01 1.17 9.49
N GLY A 203 -8.90 1.85 9.19
CA GLY A 203 -8.51 3.06 9.92
C GLY A 203 -9.57 4.15 9.87
N LEU A 204 -10.10 4.44 8.69
CA LEU A 204 -11.21 5.40 8.52
C LEU A 204 -12.48 4.95 9.24
N ARG A 205 -12.78 3.64 9.25
CA ARG A 205 -13.94 3.07 9.92
C ARG A 205 -13.87 3.24 11.43
N LEU A 206 -12.71 3.05 12.05
CA LEU A 206 -12.49 3.28 13.48
C LEU A 206 -12.84 4.71 13.90
N VAL A 207 -12.50 5.69 13.08
CA VAL A 207 -12.84 7.10 13.35
C VAL A 207 -14.30 7.40 13.03
N GLU A 208 -14.85 6.84 11.96
CA GLU A 208 -16.27 6.98 11.58
C GLU A 208 -17.20 6.45 12.68
N GLU A 209 -16.84 5.33 13.30
CA GLU A 209 -17.55 4.72 14.43
C GLU A 209 -17.22 5.37 15.79
N ARG A 210 -16.38 6.39 15.81
CA ARG A 210 -15.92 7.07 17.04
C ARG A 210 -15.24 6.14 18.05
N VAL A 211 -14.58 5.09 17.58
CA VAL A 211 -13.80 4.18 18.42
C VAL A 211 -12.58 4.91 18.98
N ALA A 212 -11.88 5.66 18.13
CA ALA A 212 -10.68 6.41 18.49
C ALA A 212 -10.50 7.65 17.60
N ALA A 213 -9.69 8.59 18.03
CA ALA A 213 -9.28 9.74 17.21
C ALA A 213 -8.22 9.32 16.17
N PRO A 214 -8.02 10.07 15.06
CA PRO A 214 -7.00 9.76 14.06
C PRO A 214 -5.60 9.57 14.65
N ALA A 215 -5.18 10.41 15.59
CA ALA A 215 -3.88 10.34 16.24
C ALA A 215 -3.72 9.05 17.06
N ASP A 216 -4.77 8.62 17.76
CA ASP A 216 -4.77 7.39 18.55
C ASP A 216 -4.60 6.15 17.66
N VAL A 217 -5.30 6.12 16.51
CA VAL A 217 -5.16 5.04 15.53
C VAL A 217 -3.74 4.97 14.97
N ASP A 218 -3.19 6.12 14.56
CA ASP A 218 -1.85 6.21 14.02
C ASP A 218 -0.80 5.78 15.06
N ASP A 219 -0.94 6.22 16.31
CA ASP A 219 0.01 5.89 17.38
C ASP A 219 -0.01 4.41 17.73
N VAL A 220 -1.19 3.80 17.85
CA VAL A 220 -1.29 2.35 18.12
C VAL A 220 -0.65 1.55 16.99
N LEU A 221 -0.92 1.88 15.73
CA LEU A 221 -0.37 1.13 14.61
C LEU A 221 1.14 1.32 14.46
N ARG A 222 1.65 2.52 14.72
CA ARG A 222 3.10 2.76 14.68
C ARG A 222 3.85 2.11 15.84
N GLU A 223 3.39 2.33 17.06
CA GLU A 223 4.16 1.97 18.26
C GLU A 223 3.91 0.53 18.72
N ALA A 224 2.70 -0.01 18.53
CA ALA A 224 2.39 -1.38 18.91
C ALA A 224 2.62 -2.40 17.79
N LEU A 225 2.52 -2.01 16.52
CA LEU A 225 2.68 -2.90 15.38
C LEU A 225 3.88 -2.59 14.48
N GLY A 226 4.53 -1.44 14.66
CA GLY A 226 5.74 -1.08 13.94
C GLY A 226 5.53 -0.53 12.53
N PHE A 227 4.35 -0.06 12.19
CA PHE A 227 4.13 0.69 10.95
C PHE A 227 4.98 1.97 10.95
N ARG A 228 5.52 2.36 9.81
CA ARG A 228 6.28 3.62 9.67
C ARG A 228 5.38 4.85 9.86
N MET A 229 4.15 4.75 9.36
CA MET A 229 3.09 5.76 9.47
C MET A 229 1.77 5.06 9.67
N GLY A 230 0.87 5.69 10.45
CA GLY A 230 -0.50 5.25 10.51
C GLY A 230 -1.30 5.69 9.28
N PRO A 231 -2.56 5.25 9.14
CA PRO A 231 -3.39 5.52 7.96
C PRO A 231 -3.65 7.01 7.73
N PHE A 232 -3.76 7.81 8.77
CA PHE A 232 -4.09 9.24 8.64
C PHE A 232 -2.87 10.07 8.26
N GLU A 233 -1.68 9.76 8.82
CA GLU A 233 -0.41 10.33 8.37
C GLU A 233 -0.13 10.00 6.91
N LEU A 234 -0.45 8.77 6.48
CA LEU A 234 -0.22 8.31 5.12
C LEU A 234 -1.21 8.94 4.13
N LEU A 235 -2.49 9.12 4.51
CA LEU A 235 -3.48 9.84 3.72
C LEU A 235 -3.07 11.31 3.52
N ASP A 236 -2.54 11.95 4.55
CA ASP A 236 -2.06 13.34 4.47
C ASP A 236 -0.78 13.47 3.65
N LEU A 237 0.09 12.45 3.65
CA LEU A 237 1.30 12.41 2.83
C LEU A 237 0.97 12.27 1.35
N THR A 238 0.06 11.36 1.00
CA THR A 238 -0.30 11.07 -0.40
C THR A 238 -1.26 12.11 -1.00
N GLY A 239 -1.97 12.82 -0.15
CA GLY A 239 -3.01 13.77 -0.51
C GLY A 239 -4.38 13.11 -0.62
N LEU A 240 -5.33 13.60 0.19
CA LEU A 240 -6.66 13.01 0.31
C LEU A 240 -7.47 13.09 -0.99
N ASP A 241 -7.25 14.11 -1.82
CA ASP A 241 -7.86 14.23 -3.16
C ASP A 241 -7.43 13.11 -4.12
N VAL A 242 -6.17 12.69 -4.05
CA VAL A 242 -5.63 11.55 -4.81
C VAL A 242 -6.15 10.24 -4.22
N SER A 243 -5.97 10.05 -2.91
CA SER A 243 -6.37 8.83 -2.20
C SER A 243 -7.87 8.56 -2.31
N SER A 244 -8.71 9.61 -2.29
CA SER A 244 -10.16 9.51 -2.46
C SER A 244 -10.53 8.93 -3.83
N ARG A 245 -9.91 9.44 -4.91
CA ARG A 245 -10.14 8.93 -6.27
C ARG A 245 -9.71 7.48 -6.43
N VAL A 246 -8.56 7.12 -5.88
CA VAL A 246 -8.08 5.73 -5.90
C VAL A 246 -9.01 4.79 -5.12
N MET A 247 -9.47 5.20 -3.93
CA MET A 247 -10.45 4.41 -3.15
C MET A 247 -11.76 4.21 -3.89
N ALA A 248 -12.32 5.27 -4.48
CA ALA A 248 -13.56 5.19 -5.25
C ALA A 248 -13.38 4.30 -6.51
N SER A 249 -12.30 4.49 -7.26
CA SER A 249 -12.00 3.70 -8.46
C SER A 249 -11.88 2.20 -8.14
N ILE A 250 -11.14 1.82 -7.12
CA ILE A 250 -10.98 0.42 -6.71
C ILE A 250 -12.34 -0.18 -6.29
N TYR A 251 -13.14 0.57 -5.51
CA TYR A 251 -14.46 0.11 -5.07
C TYR A 251 -15.40 -0.16 -6.24
N GLU A 252 -15.49 0.78 -7.20
CA GLU A 252 -16.33 0.63 -8.39
C GLU A 252 -15.85 -0.52 -9.30
N GLN A 253 -14.55 -0.62 -9.55
CA GLN A 253 -13.98 -1.68 -10.38
C GLN A 253 -14.16 -3.08 -9.76
N PHE A 254 -14.19 -3.19 -8.43
CA PHE A 254 -14.55 -4.43 -7.72
C PHE A 254 -16.07 -4.66 -7.62
N GLN A 255 -16.88 -3.96 -8.41
CA GLN A 255 -18.33 -4.06 -8.41
C GLN A 255 -18.92 -3.84 -7.00
N GLN A 256 -18.41 -2.81 -6.32
CA GLN A 256 -18.87 -2.39 -5.00
C GLN A 256 -18.68 -3.45 -3.89
N GLU A 257 -17.61 -4.25 -3.98
CA GLU A 257 -17.25 -5.21 -2.91
C GLU A 257 -17.14 -4.47 -1.57
N PRO A 258 -17.90 -4.85 -0.55
CA PRO A 258 -17.99 -4.14 0.73
C PRO A 258 -16.65 -3.93 1.45
N ARG A 259 -15.67 -4.82 1.24
CA ARG A 259 -14.32 -4.69 1.82
C ARG A 259 -13.61 -3.40 1.42
N PHE A 260 -13.94 -2.85 0.24
CA PHE A 260 -13.28 -1.67 -0.33
C PHE A 260 -14.16 -0.41 -0.27
N ARG A 261 -15.33 -0.48 0.40
CA ARG A 261 -16.26 0.68 0.50
C ARG A 261 -15.54 1.89 1.11
N PRO A 262 -15.50 3.02 0.38
CA PRO A 262 -14.96 4.28 0.90
C PRO A 262 -15.74 4.78 2.12
N SER A 263 -15.05 5.54 2.99
CA SER A 263 -15.68 6.16 4.15
C SER A 263 -16.40 7.47 3.80
N SER A 264 -17.53 7.71 4.44
CA SER A 264 -18.30 8.96 4.35
C SER A 264 -17.54 10.18 4.89
N LEU A 265 -16.47 9.99 5.66
CA LEU A 265 -15.63 11.06 6.20
C LEU A 265 -14.77 11.76 5.16
N VAL A 266 -14.52 11.10 4.01
CA VAL A 266 -13.56 11.57 3.00
C VAL A 266 -14.13 12.67 2.10
N PRO A 267 -15.32 12.54 1.47
CA PRO A 267 -15.82 13.54 0.52
C PRO A 267 -15.94 14.97 1.10
N PRO A 268 -16.47 15.18 2.31
CA PRO A 268 -16.54 16.52 2.89
C PRO A 268 -15.16 17.17 3.10
N ARG A 269 -14.14 16.38 3.48
CA ARG A 269 -12.76 16.86 3.65
C ARG A 269 -12.15 17.27 2.32
N VAL A 270 -12.37 16.49 1.27
CA VAL A 270 -11.93 16.82 -0.08
C VAL A 270 -12.59 18.10 -0.58
N ALA A 271 -13.92 18.24 -0.37
CA ALA A 271 -14.64 19.44 -0.74
C ALA A 271 -14.16 20.70 0.01
N ALA A 272 -13.71 20.53 1.26
CA ALA A 272 -13.14 21.61 2.08
C ALA A 272 -11.68 21.92 1.76
N GLY A 273 -11.02 21.23 0.82
CA GLY A 273 -9.61 21.43 0.48
C GLY A 273 -8.62 20.87 1.50
N LEU A 274 -9.07 20.02 2.43
CA LEU A 274 -8.25 19.39 3.47
C LEU A 274 -7.48 18.19 2.90
N PHE A 275 -6.45 18.48 2.07
CA PHE A 275 -5.73 17.43 1.33
C PHE A 275 -4.54 16.84 2.07
N GLY A 276 -4.15 17.39 3.23
CA GLY A 276 -2.99 16.97 3.99
C GLY A 276 -1.80 17.92 3.84
N ARG A 277 -0.58 17.39 3.83
CA ARG A 277 0.67 18.18 3.83
C ARG A 277 0.73 19.23 2.73
N LYS A 278 0.27 18.91 1.54
CA LYS A 278 0.33 19.81 0.38
C LYS A 278 -0.58 21.03 0.47
N SER A 279 -1.66 20.96 1.27
CA SER A 279 -2.57 22.07 1.55
C SER A 279 -2.32 22.71 2.94
N GLY A 280 -1.37 22.18 3.72
CA GLY A 280 -1.11 22.61 5.09
C GLY A 280 -2.07 22.05 6.14
N GLU A 281 -3.16 21.40 5.71
CA GLU A 281 -4.12 20.77 6.61
C GLU A 281 -4.81 19.57 5.93
N GLY A 282 -5.08 18.52 6.72
CA GLY A 282 -5.78 17.31 6.33
C GLY A 282 -6.42 16.67 7.56
N TRP A 283 -5.99 15.45 7.92
CA TRP A 283 -6.30 14.83 9.21
C TRP A 283 -5.53 15.52 10.35
N TYR A 284 -4.38 16.08 10.02
CA TYR A 284 -3.56 16.92 10.90
C TYR A 284 -3.40 18.31 10.29
N ARG A 285 -3.16 19.30 11.17
CA ARG A 285 -2.63 20.60 10.76
C ARG A 285 -1.12 20.52 10.71
N TYR A 286 -0.51 21.13 9.70
CA TYR A 286 0.94 21.11 9.50
C TYR A 286 1.52 22.50 9.72
N VAL A 287 2.54 22.60 10.57
CA VAL A 287 3.35 23.81 10.79
C VAL A 287 4.80 23.42 10.53
N ASP A 288 5.47 24.13 9.66
CA ASP A 288 6.85 23.84 9.23
C ASP A 288 7.04 22.37 8.77
N GLY A 289 6.02 21.84 8.10
CA GLY A 289 6.00 20.46 7.59
C GLY A 289 5.77 19.37 8.65
N GLN A 290 5.59 19.75 9.92
CA GLN A 290 5.36 18.82 11.03
C GLN A 290 3.86 18.77 11.40
N PRO A 291 3.29 17.56 11.63
CA PRO A 291 1.92 17.43 12.05
C PRO A 291 1.74 17.96 13.47
N GLN A 292 0.75 18.81 13.68
CA GLN A 292 0.32 19.21 15.01
C GLN A 292 -0.53 18.09 15.61
N ARG A 293 0.01 17.44 16.65
CA ARG A 293 -0.67 16.37 17.36
C ARG A 293 -1.35 16.90 18.62
N PRO A 294 -2.49 16.34 19.04
CA PRO A 294 -3.06 16.68 20.33
C PRO A 294 -2.05 16.37 21.46
N PRO A 295 -2.06 17.13 22.55
CA PRO A 295 -1.20 16.84 23.69
C PRO A 295 -1.53 15.45 24.26
N ALA A 296 -0.50 14.77 24.77
CA ALA A 296 -0.70 13.51 25.47
C ALA A 296 -1.64 13.71 26.66
N ARG A 297 -2.54 12.73 26.88
CA ARG A 297 -3.43 12.77 28.04
C ARG A 297 -2.61 12.70 29.33
N PRO A 298 -2.85 13.59 30.31
CA PRO A 298 -2.17 13.51 31.59
C PRO A 298 -2.39 12.13 32.25
N LEU A 299 -1.31 11.58 32.82
CA LEU A 299 -1.39 10.33 33.55
C LEU A 299 -2.07 10.59 34.91
N PRO A 300 -3.18 9.89 35.22
CA PRO A 300 -3.83 10.01 36.51
C PRO A 300 -2.94 9.40 37.62
N PRO A 301 -3.11 9.84 38.89
CA PRO A 301 -2.41 9.24 40.01
C PRO A 301 -2.89 7.79 40.22
N LEU A 302 -1.97 6.92 40.61
CA LEU A 302 -2.31 5.54 40.97
C LEU A 302 -3.11 5.56 42.31
N PRO A 303 -4.31 4.99 42.36
CA PRO A 303 -5.10 4.97 43.60
C PRO A 303 -4.49 3.97 44.60
N GLU A 304 -4.64 4.24 45.90
CA GLU A 304 -4.14 3.37 46.99
C GLU A 304 -4.80 1.98 46.99
N ALA A 305 -6.07 1.90 46.56
CA ALA A 305 -6.80 0.65 46.40
C ALA A 305 -7.35 0.53 44.96
N LEU A 306 -6.85 -0.47 44.25
CA LEU A 306 -7.31 -0.78 42.91
C LEU A 306 -8.44 -1.81 42.97
N ALA A 307 -9.60 -1.42 42.44
CA ALA A 307 -10.74 -2.29 42.26
C ALA A 307 -11.23 -2.23 40.81
N VAL A 308 -10.28 -2.46 39.86
CA VAL A 308 -10.50 -2.52 38.42
C VAL A 308 -10.19 -3.91 37.93
N TRP A 309 -11.11 -4.48 37.17
CA TRP A 309 -10.86 -5.71 36.44
C TRP A 309 -10.51 -5.36 34.99
N VAL A 310 -9.42 -5.90 34.50
CA VAL A 310 -8.95 -5.70 33.14
C VAL A 310 -8.90 -7.06 32.47
N ASP A 311 -9.75 -7.27 31.46
CA ASP A 311 -9.74 -8.49 30.67
C ASP A 311 -8.81 -8.34 29.46
N PRO A 312 -7.76 -9.16 29.34
CA PRO A 312 -6.87 -9.12 28.20
C PRO A 312 -7.43 -9.78 26.95
N ALA A 313 -8.57 -10.46 27.02
CA ALA A 313 -9.10 -11.28 25.94
C ALA A 313 -10.50 -10.85 25.44
N ALA A 314 -11.24 -10.06 26.21
CA ALA A 314 -12.65 -9.83 25.99
C ALA A 314 -12.97 -8.42 25.48
N SER A 315 -14.11 -8.27 24.80
CA SER A 315 -14.77 -6.97 24.61
C SER A 315 -15.36 -6.49 25.93
N GLY A 316 -15.58 -5.19 26.09
CA GLY A 316 -16.22 -4.64 27.31
C GLY A 316 -17.57 -5.28 27.66
N ALA A 317 -18.28 -5.87 26.67
CA ALA A 317 -19.53 -6.60 26.86
C ALA A 317 -19.35 -7.96 27.57
N ASP A 318 -18.16 -8.56 27.53
CA ASP A 318 -17.92 -9.87 28.14
C ASP A 318 -17.80 -9.80 29.67
N GLY A 319 -17.40 -8.65 30.21
CA GLY A 319 -17.45 -8.39 31.66
C GLY A 319 -18.87 -8.54 32.24
N LEU A 320 -19.89 -8.09 31.50
CA LEU A 320 -21.29 -8.26 31.89
C LEU A 320 -21.73 -9.73 31.90
N ARG A 321 -21.25 -10.55 30.98
CA ARG A 321 -21.54 -11.98 30.90
C ARG A 321 -20.95 -12.75 32.09
N LEU A 322 -19.84 -12.23 32.63
CA LEU A 322 -19.19 -12.80 33.81
C LEU A 322 -19.79 -12.31 35.13
N GLY A 323 -20.86 -11.50 35.11
CA GLY A 323 -21.50 -10.94 36.29
C GLY A 323 -20.67 -9.89 37.02
N LEU A 324 -19.72 -9.25 36.34
CA LEU A 324 -18.89 -8.18 36.89
C LEU A 324 -19.61 -6.85 36.85
N ASP A 325 -19.25 -5.93 37.76
CA ASP A 325 -19.75 -4.57 37.74
C ASP A 325 -19.21 -3.82 36.50
N ALA A 326 -20.06 -3.61 35.50
CA ALA A 326 -19.71 -3.00 34.25
C ALA A 326 -19.13 -1.57 34.40
N THR A 327 -19.48 -0.84 35.48
CA THR A 327 -18.92 0.49 35.75
C THR A 327 -17.45 0.47 36.14
N ARG A 328 -16.93 -0.73 36.46
CA ARG A 328 -15.55 -0.98 36.87
C ARG A 328 -14.77 -1.87 35.90
N CYS A 329 -15.37 -2.20 34.75
CA CYS A 329 -14.74 -3.04 33.73
C CYS A 329 -14.06 -2.18 32.66
N ALA A 330 -12.91 -2.67 32.21
CA ALA A 330 -12.19 -2.19 31.03
C ALA A 330 -11.47 -3.39 30.37
N ALA A 331 -11.12 -3.27 29.10
CA ALA A 331 -10.44 -4.34 28.38
C ALA A 331 -9.12 -3.85 27.78
N VAL A 332 -8.12 -4.72 27.67
CA VAL A 332 -6.80 -4.42 27.08
C VAL A 332 -6.57 -5.29 25.87
N ASP A 333 -6.02 -4.70 24.80
CA ASP A 333 -5.70 -5.45 23.58
C ASP A 333 -4.56 -6.45 23.82
N PRO A 334 -4.82 -7.77 23.71
CA PRO A 334 -3.79 -8.78 23.90
C PRO A 334 -3.02 -9.13 22.62
N LEU A 335 -3.37 -8.52 21.47
CA LEU A 335 -2.76 -8.88 20.17
C LEU A 335 -1.33 -8.34 20.06
N PRO A 336 -1.05 -7.04 20.29
CA PRO A 336 0.33 -6.55 20.36
C PRO A 336 1.01 -6.96 21.68
N PRO A 337 2.34 -7.02 21.71
CA PRO A 337 3.06 -7.19 22.97
C PRO A 337 2.74 -6.08 23.98
N LEU A 338 2.37 -6.43 25.21
CA LEU A 338 2.03 -5.45 26.26
C LEU A 338 3.21 -4.59 26.72
N ALA A 339 4.44 -4.91 26.33
CA ALA A 339 5.63 -4.09 26.53
C ALA A 339 5.71 -2.89 25.58
N LEU A 340 4.87 -2.88 24.54
CA LEU A 340 4.72 -1.77 23.60
C LEU A 340 3.53 -0.88 24.03
N ARG A 341 3.07 0.03 23.14
CA ARG A 341 1.86 0.83 23.41
C ARG A 341 0.66 -0.07 23.72
N ARG A 342 -0.01 0.17 24.83
CA ARG A 342 -1.21 -0.55 25.26
C ARG A 342 -2.47 0.17 24.79
N THR A 343 -3.51 -0.59 24.45
CA THR A 343 -4.83 -0.04 24.11
C THR A 343 -5.83 -0.48 25.17
N LEU A 344 -6.43 0.50 25.86
CA LEU A 344 -7.43 0.32 26.90
C LEU A 344 -8.81 0.68 26.34
N MET A 345 -9.71 -0.29 26.25
CA MET A 345 -11.08 -0.12 25.79
C MET A 345 -12.01 0.11 26.97
N LEU A 346 -12.84 1.13 26.85
CA LEU A 346 -13.82 1.55 27.88
C LEU A 346 -15.22 1.34 27.36
N THR A 347 -16.12 0.87 28.20
CA THR A 347 -17.55 0.80 27.89
C THR A 347 -18.24 2.16 28.12
N ALA A 348 -19.45 2.30 27.61
CA ALA A 348 -20.27 3.51 27.84
C ALA A 348 -20.60 3.78 29.32
N VAL A 349 -20.48 2.76 30.17
CA VAL A 349 -20.77 2.83 31.60
C VAL A 349 -19.52 2.78 32.49
N THR A 350 -18.32 2.61 31.92
CA THR A 350 -17.06 2.64 32.69
C THR A 350 -16.93 3.96 33.46
N SER A 351 -16.84 3.88 34.77
CA SER A 351 -16.75 5.08 35.61
C SER A 351 -15.44 5.83 35.42
N PRO A 352 -15.41 7.18 35.59
CA PRO A 352 -14.16 7.94 35.51
C PRO A 352 -13.07 7.41 36.45
N ALA A 353 -13.43 6.99 37.65
CA ALA A 353 -12.50 6.43 38.63
C ALA A 353 -11.89 5.09 38.14
N ALA A 354 -12.70 4.20 37.57
CA ALA A 354 -12.22 2.93 37.00
C ALA A 354 -11.33 3.17 35.79
N ARG A 355 -11.72 4.07 34.89
CA ARG A 355 -10.92 4.50 33.74
C ARG A 355 -9.54 5.00 34.18
N ASP A 356 -9.51 5.93 35.13
CA ASP A 356 -8.27 6.58 35.57
C ASP A 356 -7.37 5.60 36.32
N ALA A 357 -7.94 4.72 37.16
CA ALA A 357 -7.22 3.64 37.83
C ALA A 357 -6.61 2.64 36.83
N ALA A 358 -7.37 2.19 35.84
CA ALA A 358 -6.88 1.28 34.79
C ALA A 358 -5.78 1.94 33.95
N HIS A 359 -5.94 3.21 33.59
CA HIS A 359 -4.93 3.97 32.85
C HIS A 359 -3.64 4.09 33.67
N ALA A 360 -3.72 4.52 34.93
CA ALA A 360 -2.56 4.64 35.81
C ALA A 360 -1.83 3.30 35.99
N LEU A 361 -2.56 2.21 36.22
CA LEU A 361 -2.02 0.87 36.34
C LEU A 361 -1.25 0.44 35.10
N LEU A 362 -1.86 0.59 33.92
CA LEU A 362 -1.27 0.16 32.65
C LEU A 362 -0.11 1.05 32.18
N ALA A 363 0.05 2.25 32.72
CA ALA A 363 1.14 3.16 32.43
C ALA A 363 2.25 3.19 33.50
N GLN A 364 2.17 2.34 34.51
CA GLN A 364 3.06 2.35 35.71
C GLN A 364 4.53 2.14 35.37
N ASP A 365 4.82 1.36 34.33
CA ASP A 365 6.17 1.09 33.82
C ASP A 365 6.64 2.11 32.76
N GLY A 366 5.90 3.19 32.55
CA GLY A 366 6.18 4.20 31.51
C GLY A 366 5.67 3.85 30.12
N THR A 367 5.02 2.71 29.95
CA THR A 367 4.42 2.32 28.66
C THR A 367 3.23 3.22 28.32
N ALA A 368 3.20 3.76 27.11
CA ALA A 368 2.10 4.59 26.65
C ALA A 368 0.80 3.81 26.54
N VAL A 369 -0.31 4.42 26.95
CA VAL A 369 -1.66 3.84 26.91
C VAL A 369 -2.58 4.69 26.07
N THR A 370 -3.25 4.09 25.10
CA THR A 370 -4.31 4.70 24.31
C THR A 370 -5.67 4.25 24.82
N LEU A 371 -6.53 5.22 25.14
CA LEU A 371 -7.90 4.95 25.54
C LEU A 371 -8.82 5.00 24.33
N ILE A 372 -9.66 3.97 24.17
CA ILE A 372 -10.64 3.88 23.08
C ILE A 372 -12.04 3.59 23.61
N ASN A 373 -13.05 3.94 22.82
CA ASN A 373 -14.42 3.56 23.09
C ASN A 373 -14.68 2.09 22.75
N ASP A 374 -15.76 1.54 23.27
CA ASP A 374 -16.19 0.17 23.04
C ASP A 374 -16.37 -0.14 21.54
N SER A 375 -15.91 -1.30 21.15
CA SER A 375 -15.88 -1.73 19.75
C SER A 375 -15.74 -3.25 19.66
N PRO A 376 -16.33 -3.90 18.64
CA PRO A 376 -16.09 -5.32 18.40
C PRO A 376 -14.66 -5.52 17.85
N GLY A 377 -13.69 -5.53 18.74
CA GLY A 377 -12.25 -5.61 18.48
C GLY A 377 -11.52 -4.27 18.67
N PHE A 378 -10.26 -4.37 19.06
CA PHE A 378 -9.36 -3.24 19.28
C PHE A 378 -8.79 -2.71 17.96
N ILE A 379 -8.15 -1.53 17.98
CA ILE A 379 -7.53 -0.91 16.80
C ILE A 379 -6.61 -1.89 16.08
N ALA A 380 -5.63 -2.47 16.79
CA ALA A 380 -4.66 -3.38 16.19
C ALA A 380 -5.33 -4.66 15.65
N GLN A 381 -6.27 -5.23 16.41
CA GLN A 381 -7.03 -6.42 16.01
C GLN A 381 -7.82 -6.18 14.71
N ARG A 382 -8.59 -5.12 14.65
CA ARG A 382 -9.46 -4.78 13.51
C ARG A 382 -8.64 -4.55 12.25
N VAL A 383 -7.62 -3.71 12.33
CA VAL A 383 -6.77 -3.38 11.18
C VAL A 383 -6.01 -4.60 10.68
N MET A 384 -5.40 -5.37 11.58
CA MET A 384 -4.65 -6.58 11.18
C MET A 384 -5.54 -7.67 10.63
N ALA A 385 -6.70 -7.93 11.23
CA ALA A 385 -7.66 -8.89 10.70
C ALA A 385 -8.13 -8.52 9.30
N THR A 386 -8.36 -7.23 9.03
CA THR A 386 -8.78 -6.73 7.72
C THR A 386 -7.64 -6.84 6.69
N ILE A 387 -6.41 -6.44 7.04
CA ILE A 387 -5.22 -6.57 6.17
C ILE A 387 -5.00 -8.02 5.78
N VAL A 388 -4.96 -8.91 6.77
CA VAL A 388 -4.73 -10.35 6.54
C VAL A 388 -5.86 -10.98 5.72
N ASN A 389 -7.11 -10.59 5.96
CA ASN A 389 -8.26 -11.10 5.22
C ASN A 389 -8.24 -10.69 3.73
N ILE A 390 -7.83 -9.46 3.43
CA ILE A 390 -7.65 -8.98 2.04
C ILE A 390 -6.49 -9.74 1.39
N ALA A 391 -5.35 -9.86 2.06
CA ALA A 391 -4.20 -10.61 1.56
C ALA A 391 -4.55 -12.09 1.29
N ALA A 392 -5.26 -12.73 2.21
CA ALA A 392 -5.76 -14.09 2.04
C ALA A 392 -6.74 -14.22 0.86
N ASN A 393 -7.54 -13.20 0.57
CA ASN A 393 -8.42 -13.17 -0.60
C ASN A 393 -7.62 -13.00 -1.92
N ILE A 394 -6.56 -12.19 -1.91
CA ILE A 394 -5.64 -12.05 -3.06
C ILE A 394 -5.02 -13.40 -3.40
N ALA A 395 -4.45 -14.09 -2.40
CA ALA A 395 -3.86 -15.43 -2.56
C ALA A 395 -4.90 -16.46 -3.04
N GLN A 396 -6.10 -16.48 -2.43
CA GLN A 396 -7.19 -17.37 -2.81
C GLN A 396 -7.61 -17.22 -4.28
N ARG A 397 -7.60 -16.01 -4.80
CA ARG A 397 -8.00 -15.69 -6.17
C ARG A 397 -6.86 -15.88 -7.18
N GLY A 398 -5.65 -16.22 -6.73
CA GLY A 398 -4.48 -16.35 -7.60
C GLY A 398 -4.10 -15.03 -8.29
N ILE A 399 -4.39 -13.88 -7.66
CA ILE A 399 -4.04 -12.56 -8.22
C ILE A 399 -2.52 -12.41 -8.27
N ALA A 400 -1.84 -12.90 -7.25
CA ALA A 400 -0.38 -13.02 -7.18
C ALA A 400 0.00 -14.27 -6.39
N SER A 401 1.26 -14.70 -6.53
CA SER A 401 1.83 -15.72 -5.64
C SER A 401 1.91 -15.21 -4.21
N VAL A 402 1.97 -16.12 -3.22
CA VAL A 402 2.19 -15.75 -1.82
C VAL A 402 3.50 -14.98 -1.67
N ALA A 403 4.57 -15.40 -2.35
CA ALA A 403 5.88 -14.76 -2.29
C ALA A 403 5.83 -13.32 -2.84
N ASP A 404 5.19 -13.12 -4.00
CA ASP A 404 5.04 -11.79 -4.59
C ASP A 404 4.18 -10.88 -3.72
N LEU A 405 3.11 -11.41 -3.11
CA LEU A 405 2.26 -10.65 -2.19
C LEU A 405 3.03 -10.18 -0.94
N GLU A 406 3.81 -11.06 -0.32
CA GLU A 406 4.64 -10.75 0.84
C GLU A 406 5.66 -9.64 0.52
N ASP A 407 6.39 -9.79 -0.60
CA ASP A 407 7.38 -8.82 -1.04
C ASP A 407 6.76 -7.48 -1.46
N ALA A 408 5.64 -7.51 -2.21
CA ALA A 408 4.93 -6.33 -2.66
C ALA A 408 4.49 -5.44 -1.49
N VAL A 409 3.91 -6.04 -0.45
CA VAL A 409 3.42 -5.30 0.72
C VAL A 409 4.58 -4.74 1.55
N ARG A 410 5.63 -5.54 1.76
CA ARG A 410 6.81 -5.12 2.51
C ARG A 410 7.58 -4.00 1.81
N LEU A 411 7.85 -4.14 0.52
CA LEU A 411 8.68 -3.21 -0.25
C LEU A 411 7.89 -2.01 -0.77
N GLY A 412 6.64 -2.21 -1.20
CA GLY A 412 5.81 -1.18 -1.82
C GLY A 412 5.03 -0.35 -0.81
N LEU A 413 4.47 -0.97 0.23
CA LEU A 413 3.73 -0.27 1.29
C LEU A 413 4.59 0.06 2.51
N GLY A 414 5.81 -0.48 2.58
CA GLY A 414 6.70 -0.29 3.72
C GLY A 414 6.19 -0.91 5.02
N TYR A 415 5.37 -1.96 4.92
CA TYR A 415 4.92 -2.70 6.08
C TYR A 415 6.09 -3.43 6.74
N PRO A 416 6.08 -3.60 8.07
CA PRO A 416 7.17 -4.29 8.79
C PRO A 416 7.35 -5.73 8.32
N GLN A 417 6.27 -6.36 7.88
CA GLN A 417 6.24 -7.77 7.45
C GLN A 417 5.26 -7.96 6.30
N GLY A 418 5.39 -9.07 5.59
CA GLY A 418 4.40 -9.52 4.64
C GLY A 418 3.08 -9.87 5.36
N PRO A 419 1.93 -9.67 4.73
CA PRO A 419 0.64 -9.70 5.43
C PRO A 419 0.24 -11.10 5.90
N LEU A 420 0.54 -12.16 5.15
CA LEU A 420 0.18 -13.52 5.53
C LEU A 420 1.13 -14.06 6.61
N SER A 421 2.46 -13.87 6.46
CA SER A 421 3.44 -14.22 7.48
C SER A 421 3.20 -13.46 8.79
N TRP A 422 2.76 -12.20 8.70
CA TRP A 422 2.37 -11.43 9.89
C TRP A 422 1.13 -12.00 10.55
N GLY A 423 0.14 -12.43 9.75
CA GLY A 423 -1.05 -13.13 10.23
C GLY A 423 -0.72 -14.43 10.95
N ASP A 424 0.22 -15.21 10.42
CA ASP A 424 0.71 -16.44 11.08
C ASP A 424 1.35 -16.14 12.44
N ARG A 425 2.20 -15.10 12.51
CA ARG A 425 2.85 -14.70 13.77
C ARG A 425 1.87 -14.18 14.83
N LEU A 426 0.83 -13.43 14.41
CA LEU A 426 -0.19 -12.90 15.33
C LEU A 426 -1.21 -13.96 15.74
N GLY A 427 -1.28 -15.07 15.01
CA GLY A 427 -2.20 -16.18 15.23
C GLY A 427 -3.42 -16.10 14.29
N ALA A 428 -3.37 -16.87 13.21
CA ALA A 428 -4.42 -16.90 12.19
C ALA A 428 -5.82 -17.23 12.76
N ALA A 429 -5.90 -18.15 13.73
CA ALA A 429 -7.15 -18.50 14.42
C ALA A 429 -7.74 -17.29 15.17
N ARG A 430 -6.91 -16.54 15.90
CA ARG A 430 -7.33 -15.34 16.62
C ARG A 430 -7.86 -14.26 15.65
N LEU A 431 -7.18 -14.02 14.54
CA LEU A 431 -7.64 -13.06 13.53
C LEU A 431 -8.96 -13.49 12.87
N LEU A 432 -9.15 -14.80 12.68
CA LEU A 432 -10.41 -15.37 12.20
C LEU A 432 -11.55 -15.12 13.20
N GLU A 433 -11.30 -15.28 14.48
CA GLU A 433 -12.28 -15.00 15.56
C GLU A 433 -12.64 -13.52 15.60
N VAL A 434 -11.67 -12.61 15.48
CA VAL A 434 -11.91 -11.17 15.39
C VAL A 434 -12.84 -10.85 14.21
N LEU A 435 -12.59 -11.38 13.00
CA LEU A 435 -13.46 -11.16 11.85
C LEU A 435 -14.88 -11.70 12.07
N ARG A 436 -15.01 -12.88 12.68
CA ARG A 436 -16.31 -13.46 13.01
C ARG A 436 -17.08 -12.62 14.02
N ALA A 437 -16.41 -12.15 15.06
CA ALA A 437 -17.01 -11.28 16.07
C ALA A 437 -17.48 -9.95 15.47
N GLN A 438 -16.66 -9.32 14.62
CA GLN A 438 -17.01 -8.10 13.90
C GLN A 438 -18.21 -8.31 12.97
N LEU A 439 -18.22 -9.41 12.20
CA LEU A 439 -19.33 -9.74 11.31
C LEU A 439 -20.63 -9.98 12.11
N ALA A 440 -20.55 -10.70 13.21
CA ALA A 440 -21.71 -10.99 14.08
C ALA A 440 -22.26 -9.71 14.74
N ALA A 441 -21.38 -8.81 15.20
CA ALA A 441 -21.78 -7.59 15.89
C ALA A 441 -22.34 -6.53 14.94
N THR A 442 -21.80 -6.43 13.71
CA THR A 442 -22.15 -5.34 12.78
C THR A 442 -23.06 -5.75 11.63
N GLY A 443 -23.09 -7.04 11.29
CA GLY A 443 -23.72 -7.55 10.08
C GLY A 443 -23.05 -7.07 8.77
N ASP A 444 -21.95 -6.31 8.86
CA ASP A 444 -21.29 -5.75 7.67
C ASP A 444 -20.46 -6.84 6.95
N PRO A 445 -20.82 -7.19 5.69
CA PRO A 445 -20.15 -8.24 4.95
C PRO A 445 -18.67 -7.97 4.64
N ARG A 446 -18.16 -6.76 4.89
CA ARG A 446 -16.72 -6.47 4.78
C ARG A 446 -15.85 -7.37 5.67
N TYR A 447 -16.40 -7.78 6.81
CA TYR A 447 -15.73 -8.66 7.77
C TYR A 447 -15.89 -10.15 7.48
N ARG A 448 -16.56 -10.53 6.39
CA ARG A 448 -16.68 -11.93 5.96
C ARG A 448 -15.29 -12.55 5.76
N PRO A 449 -14.92 -13.60 6.55
CA PRO A 449 -13.62 -14.23 6.41
C PRO A 449 -13.45 -14.88 5.02
N SER A 450 -12.26 -14.75 4.42
CA SER A 450 -11.92 -15.44 3.18
C SER A 450 -11.90 -16.96 3.39
N ALA A 451 -12.20 -17.72 2.36
CA ALA A 451 -12.11 -19.18 2.43
C ALA A 451 -10.65 -19.65 2.62
N TRP A 452 -9.68 -18.91 2.11
CA TRP A 452 -8.25 -19.16 2.34
C TRP A 452 -7.93 -19.18 3.83
N LEU A 453 -8.27 -18.12 4.56
CA LEU A 453 -8.04 -18.01 6.00
C LEU A 453 -8.76 -19.12 6.77
N GLN A 454 -10.05 -19.33 6.47
CA GLN A 454 -10.85 -20.34 7.18
C GLN A 454 -10.31 -21.76 7.00
N ARG A 455 -9.95 -22.13 5.76
CA ARG A 455 -9.45 -23.49 5.46
C ARG A 455 -8.08 -23.74 6.09
N ARG A 456 -7.16 -22.75 6.05
CA ARG A 456 -5.84 -22.94 6.67
C ARG A 456 -5.91 -23.05 8.18
N VAL A 457 -6.75 -22.24 8.81
CA VAL A 457 -7.00 -22.39 10.26
C VAL A 457 -7.62 -23.75 10.58
N ALA A 458 -8.60 -24.21 9.81
CA ALA A 458 -9.23 -25.52 10.02
C ALA A 458 -8.26 -26.69 9.84
N LEU A 459 -7.27 -26.55 8.95
CA LEU A 459 -6.25 -27.56 8.67
C LEU A 459 -5.00 -27.43 9.56
N GLY A 460 -4.91 -26.39 10.38
CA GLY A 460 -3.71 -26.10 11.17
C GLY A 460 -2.50 -25.70 10.31
N LEU A 461 -2.73 -25.15 9.13
CA LEU A 461 -1.67 -24.74 8.20
C LEU A 461 -1.37 -23.25 8.33
N PRO A 462 -0.10 -22.83 8.08
CA PRO A 462 0.24 -21.43 7.93
C PRO A 462 -0.55 -20.78 6.78
N LEU A 463 -0.85 -19.49 6.91
CA LEU A 463 -1.49 -18.69 5.86
C LEU A 463 -0.60 -18.58 4.61
N THR A 464 0.70 -18.64 4.82
CA THR A 464 1.72 -18.62 3.76
C THR A 464 1.82 -19.92 2.96
N THR A 465 1.14 -20.99 3.38
CA THR A 465 1.13 -22.26 2.62
C THR A 465 0.40 -22.07 1.30
N PRO A 466 1.06 -22.27 0.13
CA PRO A 466 0.41 -22.16 -1.17
C PRO A 466 -0.66 -23.25 -1.39
N GLU A 467 -1.50 -23.10 -2.43
CA GLU A 467 -2.34 -24.21 -2.89
C GLU A 467 -1.46 -25.30 -3.50
N ALA A 468 -1.93 -26.55 -3.41
CA ALA A 468 -1.28 -27.66 -4.10
C ALA A 468 -1.33 -27.47 -5.62
N GLU A 469 -0.28 -27.86 -6.29
CA GLU A 469 -0.26 -27.92 -7.76
C GLU A 469 -1.32 -28.93 -8.24
N ARG A 470 -2.01 -28.58 -9.33
CA ARG A 470 -3.06 -29.41 -9.95
C ARG A 470 -2.57 -30.10 -11.17
#